data_c1e3bf866b98432367c0b3f4f65e8ac8
#
_entry.id   c1e3bf866b98432367c0b3f4f65e8ac8
#
_cell.length_a   1.000
_cell.length_b   1.000
_cell.length_c   1.000
_cell.angle_alpha   90.00
_cell.angle_beta   90.00
_cell.angle_gamma   90.00
#
_symmetry.space_group_name_H-M   'P 1'
#
loop_
_entity.id
_entity.type
_entity.pdbx_description
1 polymer ?
#
loop_
_entity_poly.entity_id
_entity_poly.type
_entity_poly.pdbx_seq_one_letter_code
_entity_poly.pdbx_strand_id
1 'polypeptide(L)'
;MKVFYHNDLDGRCAGALVAYFTGNYSPEDYFEVDYVMDLSVVPVADGEIVYFVDYSFKENTLDFLKSLQERGCQICWIDHHTSSINLCNAHPELQSIAGIRDADASGALLTFKYFSPYGDAPDFVKYVSDYDCWKFQYEPQTTFFKLGIETVKYDALDEIWTRLLGEMWTSEIGYLIVTGRTIKGYVDKTNDYYREHFAYESEIAGHKCLVVNQKTNSWVFGSKYGEYPL
;
A
#
# COMPACT_ATOMS: atom_id res chain seq x y z
N MET A 1 10.63 -2.43 -19.98
CA MET A 1 10.57 -2.53 -18.49
C MET A 1 9.16 -2.89 -18.11
N LYS A 2 8.95 -3.69 -17.06
CA LYS A 2 7.61 -4.00 -16.53
C LYS A 2 7.60 -3.74 -15.03
N VAL A 3 6.46 -3.24 -14.53
CA VAL A 3 6.25 -2.90 -13.11
C VAL A 3 4.98 -3.57 -12.63
N PHE A 4 5.11 -4.47 -11.68
CA PHE A 4 4.00 -5.13 -11.00
C PHE A 4 3.87 -4.53 -9.60
N TYR A 5 2.69 -4.07 -9.24
CA TYR A 5 2.41 -3.44 -7.95
C TYR A 5 1.07 -3.90 -7.38
N HIS A 6 0.98 -4.02 -6.07
CA HIS A 6 -0.26 -4.47 -5.40
C HIS A 6 -1.39 -3.45 -5.57
N ASN A 7 -2.64 -3.92 -5.54
CA ASN A 7 -3.84 -3.15 -5.85
C ASN A 7 -4.41 -2.34 -4.67
N ASP A 8 -3.53 -1.85 -3.78
CA ASP A 8 -3.89 -1.01 -2.65
C ASP A 8 -3.14 0.34 -2.66
N LEU A 9 -3.28 1.12 -1.61
CA LEU A 9 -2.66 2.45 -1.54
C LEU A 9 -1.12 2.36 -1.51
N ASP A 10 -0.56 1.38 -0.81
CA ASP A 10 0.88 1.19 -0.70
C ASP A 10 1.49 0.75 -2.02
N GLY A 11 0.92 -0.28 -2.66
CA GLY A 11 1.38 -0.77 -3.95
C GLY A 11 1.27 0.27 -5.07
N ARG A 12 0.17 1.03 -5.13
CA ARG A 12 -0.01 2.12 -6.10
C ARG A 12 0.99 3.25 -5.88
N CYS A 13 1.24 3.63 -4.64
CA CYS A 13 2.29 4.60 -4.30
C CYS A 13 3.67 4.07 -4.68
N ALA A 14 3.98 2.81 -4.40
CA ALA A 14 5.24 2.17 -4.79
C ALA A 14 5.42 2.14 -6.31
N GLY A 15 4.39 1.78 -7.08
CA GLY A 15 4.39 1.83 -8.55
C GLY A 15 4.63 3.25 -9.07
N ALA A 16 3.99 4.26 -8.48
CA ALA A 16 4.19 5.67 -8.84
C ALA A 16 5.62 6.14 -8.57
N LEU A 17 6.23 5.68 -7.48
CA LEU A 17 7.64 5.98 -7.18
C LEU A 17 8.58 5.34 -8.21
N VAL A 18 8.31 4.12 -8.67
CA VAL A 18 9.07 3.53 -9.79
C VAL A 18 8.94 4.41 -11.03
N ALA A 19 7.73 4.86 -11.40
CA ALA A 19 7.52 5.74 -12.54
C ALA A 19 8.34 7.04 -12.43
N TYR A 20 8.28 7.67 -11.26
CA TYR A 20 9.00 8.91 -11.00
C TYR A 20 10.51 8.77 -11.12
N PHE A 21 11.11 7.78 -10.46
CA PHE A 21 12.56 7.61 -10.45
C PHE A 21 13.14 7.06 -11.75
N THR A 22 12.37 6.28 -12.49
CA THR A 22 12.81 5.73 -13.79
C THR A 22 12.48 6.65 -14.97
N GLY A 23 11.56 7.60 -14.78
CA GLY A 23 11.04 8.45 -15.86
C GLY A 23 10.16 7.70 -16.85
N ASN A 24 9.75 6.47 -16.56
CA ASN A 24 8.86 5.69 -17.41
C ASN A 24 7.41 5.80 -16.95
N TYR A 25 6.57 6.39 -17.77
CA TYR A 25 5.13 6.56 -17.56
C TYR A 25 4.28 5.85 -18.64
N SER A 26 4.84 4.85 -19.32
CA SER A 26 4.13 4.08 -20.34
C SER A 26 3.10 3.14 -19.69
N PRO A 27 1.80 3.33 -19.92
CA PRO A 27 0.76 2.54 -19.24
C PRO A 27 0.85 1.02 -19.52
N GLU A 28 1.38 0.64 -20.68
CA GLU A 28 1.59 -0.75 -21.08
C GLU A 28 2.70 -1.47 -20.29
N ASP A 29 3.41 -0.73 -19.44
CA ASP A 29 4.48 -1.26 -18.59
C ASP A 29 4.04 -1.47 -17.13
N TYR A 30 2.88 -0.95 -16.72
CA TYR A 30 2.40 -0.95 -15.35
C TYR A 30 1.20 -1.88 -15.16
N PHE A 31 1.34 -2.83 -14.24
CA PHE A 31 0.36 -3.88 -13.99
C PHE A 31 -0.02 -3.88 -12.51
N GLU A 32 -1.26 -3.44 -12.26
CA GLU A 32 -1.87 -3.62 -10.95
C GLU A 32 -2.22 -5.08 -10.78
N VAL A 33 -1.76 -5.70 -9.70
CA VAL A 33 -1.90 -7.13 -9.45
C VAL A 33 -2.44 -7.43 -8.07
N ASP A 34 -3.15 -8.53 -7.97
CA ASP A 34 -3.55 -9.14 -6.72
C ASP A 34 -3.01 -10.58 -6.61
N TYR A 35 -3.28 -11.25 -5.51
CA TYR A 35 -2.78 -12.60 -5.25
C TYR A 35 -3.52 -13.73 -5.97
N VAL A 36 -4.53 -13.44 -6.77
CA VAL A 36 -5.27 -14.42 -7.57
C VAL A 36 -4.97 -14.30 -9.06
N MET A 37 -4.31 -13.22 -9.48
CA MET A 37 -3.92 -12.99 -10.87
C MET A 37 -2.79 -13.94 -11.29
N ASP A 38 -2.91 -14.51 -12.48
CA ASP A 38 -1.82 -15.23 -13.12
C ASP A 38 -0.84 -14.24 -13.76
N LEU A 39 0.30 -14.02 -13.12
CA LEU A 39 1.32 -13.09 -13.63
C LEU A 39 1.91 -13.50 -14.98
N SER A 40 1.84 -14.78 -15.36
CA SER A 40 2.43 -15.29 -16.60
C SER A 40 1.71 -14.82 -17.87
N VAL A 41 0.49 -14.28 -17.72
CA VAL A 41 -0.25 -13.70 -18.86
C VAL A 41 0.31 -12.34 -19.29
N VAL A 42 1.12 -11.68 -18.45
CA VAL A 42 1.75 -10.41 -18.80
C VAL A 42 2.98 -10.67 -19.66
N PRO A 43 3.03 -10.10 -20.88
CA PRO A 43 4.17 -10.29 -21.76
C PRO A 43 5.40 -9.55 -21.23
N VAL A 44 6.45 -10.30 -20.86
CA VAL A 44 7.76 -9.79 -20.48
C VAL A 44 8.76 -10.28 -21.52
N ALA A 45 9.57 -9.41 -22.09
CA ALA A 45 10.61 -9.78 -23.04
C ALA A 45 11.85 -10.38 -22.33
N ASP A 46 12.65 -11.17 -23.06
CA ASP A 46 13.91 -11.70 -22.52
C ASP A 46 14.90 -10.55 -22.25
N GLY A 47 15.57 -10.61 -21.11
CA GLY A 47 16.48 -9.56 -20.67
C GLY A 47 15.85 -8.28 -20.18
N GLU A 48 14.53 -8.23 -20.08
CA GLU A 48 13.78 -7.03 -19.65
C GLU A 48 14.00 -6.70 -18.17
N ILE A 49 13.94 -5.41 -17.81
CA ILE A 49 13.94 -4.99 -16.41
C ILE A 49 12.52 -5.16 -15.85
N VAL A 50 12.40 -5.84 -14.70
CA VAL A 50 11.12 -6.13 -14.08
C VAL A 50 11.15 -5.73 -12.61
N TYR A 51 10.23 -4.83 -12.22
CA TYR A 51 10.01 -4.44 -10.85
C TYR A 51 8.78 -5.17 -10.29
N PHE A 52 8.94 -5.73 -9.09
CA PHE A 52 7.83 -6.15 -8.25
C PHE A 52 7.89 -5.31 -6.99
N VAL A 53 6.88 -4.47 -6.77
CA VAL A 53 6.83 -3.57 -5.61
C VAL A 53 5.56 -3.83 -4.81
N ASP A 54 5.73 -3.99 -3.50
CA ASP A 54 4.64 -4.32 -2.59
C ASP A 54 3.87 -5.59 -3.02
N TYR A 55 4.59 -6.58 -3.53
CA TYR A 55 4.01 -7.85 -3.97
C TYR A 55 4.71 -9.04 -3.31
N SER A 56 3.93 -9.81 -2.54
CA SER A 56 4.43 -10.99 -1.85
C SER A 56 4.32 -12.24 -2.74
N PHE A 57 5.45 -12.75 -3.20
CA PHE A 57 5.51 -14.06 -3.85
C PHE A 57 5.15 -15.17 -2.87
N LYS A 58 4.54 -16.23 -3.41
CA LYS A 58 4.21 -17.47 -2.71
C LYS A 58 4.87 -18.63 -3.43
N GLU A 59 4.91 -19.80 -2.81
CA GLU A 59 5.49 -21.01 -3.42
C GLU A 59 4.95 -21.29 -4.84
N ASN A 60 3.63 -21.12 -5.03
CA ASN A 60 2.98 -21.36 -6.33
C ASN A 60 3.26 -20.28 -7.39
N THR A 61 3.88 -19.16 -7.03
CA THR A 61 4.26 -18.08 -7.96
C THR A 61 5.78 -18.03 -8.21
N LEU A 62 6.56 -18.87 -7.52
CA LEU A 62 8.00 -18.91 -7.70
C LEU A 62 8.45 -19.38 -9.11
N ASP A 63 7.69 -20.25 -9.75
CA ASP A 63 8.01 -20.72 -11.09
C ASP A 63 8.01 -19.58 -12.10
N PHE A 64 7.11 -18.62 -11.96
CA PHE A 64 7.11 -17.40 -12.78
C PHE A 64 8.39 -16.58 -12.55
N LEU A 65 8.74 -16.32 -11.27
CA LEU A 65 9.95 -15.58 -10.91
C LEU A 65 11.22 -16.25 -11.44
N LYS A 66 11.33 -17.58 -11.30
CA LYS A 66 12.44 -18.37 -11.83
C LYS A 66 12.50 -18.31 -13.36
N SER A 67 11.36 -18.39 -14.05
CA SER A 67 11.31 -18.28 -15.50
C SER A 67 11.84 -16.93 -16.01
N LEU A 68 11.58 -15.83 -15.29
CA LEU A 68 12.15 -14.53 -15.62
C LEU A 68 13.67 -14.51 -15.44
N GLN A 69 14.20 -15.13 -14.37
CA GLN A 69 15.65 -15.25 -14.16
C GLN A 69 16.32 -16.07 -15.28
N GLU A 70 15.73 -17.21 -15.67
CA GLU A 70 16.22 -18.06 -16.77
C GLU A 70 16.23 -17.33 -18.12
N ARG A 71 15.30 -16.40 -18.32
CA ARG A 71 15.21 -15.54 -19.51
C ARG A 71 16.14 -14.31 -19.43
N GLY A 72 16.98 -14.23 -18.40
CA GLY A 72 17.97 -13.17 -18.23
C GLY A 72 17.36 -11.82 -17.83
N CYS A 73 16.14 -11.78 -17.34
CA CYS A 73 15.50 -10.54 -16.88
C CYS A 73 16.23 -9.97 -15.65
N GLN A 74 16.31 -8.65 -15.59
CA GLN A 74 16.86 -7.94 -14.45
C GLN A 74 15.73 -7.65 -13.46
N ILE A 75 15.62 -8.46 -12.40
CA ILE A 75 14.53 -8.42 -11.46
C ILE A 75 14.89 -7.54 -10.26
N CYS A 76 14.00 -6.62 -9.89
CA CYS A 76 14.03 -5.88 -8.65
C CYS A 76 12.75 -6.19 -7.86
N TRP A 77 12.90 -6.79 -6.67
CA TRP A 77 11.78 -7.14 -5.81
C TRP A 77 11.86 -6.39 -4.48
N ILE A 78 10.89 -5.51 -4.25
CA ILE A 78 10.77 -4.66 -3.06
C ILE A 78 9.47 -5.00 -2.36
N ASP A 79 9.56 -5.52 -1.13
CA ASP A 79 8.38 -5.96 -0.40
C ASP A 79 8.61 -5.94 1.12
N HIS A 80 7.53 -5.80 1.86
CA HIS A 80 7.58 -5.72 3.33
C HIS A 80 6.84 -6.87 4.02
N HIS A 81 6.14 -7.70 3.28
CA HIS A 81 5.39 -8.79 3.86
C HIS A 81 6.31 -9.83 4.51
N THR A 82 6.00 -10.24 5.73
CA THR A 82 6.73 -11.29 6.45
C THR A 82 6.78 -12.60 5.66
N SER A 83 5.74 -12.90 4.86
CA SER A 83 5.70 -14.05 3.97
C SER A 83 6.82 -14.03 2.93
N SER A 84 7.12 -12.89 2.34
CA SER A 84 8.22 -12.71 1.38
C SER A 84 9.59 -12.90 2.02
N ILE A 85 9.77 -12.36 3.22
CA ILE A 85 11.01 -12.52 4.00
C ILE A 85 11.23 -13.99 4.33
N ASN A 86 10.19 -14.68 4.80
CA ASN A 86 10.24 -16.10 5.10
C ASN A 86 10.53 -16.94 3.84
N LEU A 87 9.93 -16.57 2.71
CA LEU A 87 10.18 -17.23 1.43
C LEU A 87 11.64 -17.08 1.01
N CYS A 88 12.22 -15.88 1.10
CA CYS A 88 13.65 -15.65 0.83
C CYS A 88 14.56 -16.45 1.77
N ASN A 89 14.18 -16.65 3.03
CA ASN A 89 14.92 -17.45 3.99
C ASN A 89 14.87 -18.95 3.65
N ALA A 90 13.74 -19.42 3.13
CA ALA A 90 13.57 -20.81 2.69
C ALA A 90 14.25 -21.09 1.34
N HIS A 91 14.44 -20.06 0.49
CA HIS A 91 14.99 -20.14 -0.86
C HIS A 91 16.20 -19.20 -1.01
N PRO A 92 17.42 -19.61 -0.58
CA PRO A 92 18.61 -18.75 -0.59
C PRO A 92 18.96 -18.16 -1.97
N GLU A 93 18.57 -18.82 -3.07
CA GLU A 93 18.74 -18.31 -4.42
C GLU A 93 18.00 -17.00 -4.69
N LEU A 94 16.89 -16.75 -3.97
CA LEU A 94 16.12 -15.51 -4.10
C LEU A 94 16.82 -14.31 -3.44
N GLN A 95 17.78 -14.55 -2.55
CA GLN A 95 18.51 -13.48 -1.87
C GLN A 95 19.40 -12.69 -2.84
N SER A 96 19.75 -13.27 -3.98
CA SER A 96 20.51 -12.59 -5.05
C SER A 96 19.68 -11.60 -5.87
N ILE A 97 18.35 -11.65 -5.78
CA ILE A 97 17.45 -10.71 -6.47
C ILE A 97 17.61 -9.34 -5.85
N ALA A 98 17.85 -8.32 -6.69
CA ALA A 98 17.96 -6.93 -6.26
C ALA A 98 16.65 -6.44 -5.57
N GLY A 99 16.77 -5.44 -4.72
CA GLY A 99 15.63 -4.84 -3.99
C GLY A 99 15.79 -4.92 -2.48
N ILE A 100 14.75 -4.46 -1.77
CA ILE A 100 14.72 -4.45 -0.30
C ILE A 100 13.53 -5.28 0.17
N ARG A 101 13.75 -6.19 1.12
CA ARG A 101 12.71 -6.97 1.79
C ARG A 101 12.87 -6.78 3.29
N ASP A 102 11.98 -5.95 3.86
CA ASP A 102 12.09 -5.52 5.26
C ASP A 102 10.68 -5.22 5.82
N ALA A 103 10.29 -5.87 6.91
CA ALA A 103 8.97 -5.72 7.52
C ALA A 103 8.80 -4.42 8.34
N ASP A 104 9.86 -3.62 8.50
CA ASP A 104 9.81 -2.40 9.32
C ASP A 104 9.23 -1.17 8.60
N ALA A 105 8.98 -1.27 7.30
CA ALA A 105 8.44 -0.17 6.48
C ALA A 105 7.61 -0.74 5.33
N SER A 106 6.64 0.02 4.84
CA SER A 106 5.78 -0.37 3.74
C SER A 106 6.51 -0.47 2.39
N GLY A 107 5.90 -1.12 1.41
CA GLY A 107 6.45 -1.26 0.05
C GLY A 107 6.77 0.08 -0.60
N ALA A 108 5.93 1.11 -0.43
CA ALA A 108 6.20 2.46 -0.93
C ALA A 108 7.44 3.09 -0.27
N LEU A 109 7.55 3.02 1.06
CA LEU A 109 8.70 3.59 1.75
C LEU A 109 9.99 2.84 1.41
N LEU A 110 9.94 1.51 1.26
CA LEU A 110 11.08 0.71 0.81
C LEU A 110 11.45 1.04 -0.64
N THR A 111 10.46 1.24 -1.52
CA THR A 111 10.70 1.67 -2.91
C THR A 111 11.39 3.03 -2.94
N PHE A 112 10.91 4.00 -2.17
CA PHE A 112 11.60 5.29 -2.05
C PHE A 112 13.05 5.12 -1.58
N LYS A 113 13.30 4.36 -0.52
CA LYS A 113 14.65 4.10 0.01
C LYS A 113 15.56 3.39 -1.00
N TYR A 114 15.01 2.51 -1.81
CA TYR A 114 15.78 1.81 -2.85
C TYR A 114 16.36 2.78 -3.87
N PHE A 115 15.57 3.73 -4.35
CA PHE A 115 16.00 4.72 -5.35
C PHE A 115 16.73 5.92 -4.73
N SER A 116 16.42 6.28 -3.49
CA SER A 116 16.98 7.44 -2.77
C SER A 116 17.41 7.05 -1.35
N PRO A 117 18.47 6.24 -1.19
CA PRO A 117 18.82 5.63 0.10
C PRO A 117 19.25 6.64 1.17
N TYR A 118 19.65 7.83 0.79
CA TYR A 118 20.05 8.92 1.69
C TYR A 118 19.04 10.07 1.70
N GLY A 119 17.98 9.98 0.92
CA GLY A 119 16.92 10.98 0.85
C GLY A 119 15.94 10.87 2.02
N ASP A 120 15.41 12.01 2.46
CA ASP A 120 14.25 12.01 3.34
C ASP A 120 12.98 11.78 2.51
N ALA A 121 12.19 10.79 2.90
CA ALA A 121 10.97 10.48 2.17
C ALA A 121 9.95 11.62 2.31
N PRO A 122 9.23 11.98 1.24
CA PRO A 122 8.14 12.94 1.32
C PRO A 122 7.09 12.52 2.36
N ASP A 123 6.42 13.49 2.97
CA ASP A 123 5.47 13.22 4.05
C ASP A 123 4.35 12.29 3.62
N PHE A 124 3.84 12.40 2.38
CA PHE A 124 2.81 11.49 1.90
C PHE A 124 3.27 10.02 1.86
N VAL A 125 4.54 9.75 1.50
CA VAL A 125 5.11 8.39 1.55
C VAL A 125 5.19 7.90 2.99
N LYS A 126 5.55 8.79 3.93
CA LYS A 126 5.55 8.46 5.36
C LYS A 126 4.14 8.13 5.85
N TYR A 127 3.11 8.89 5.43
CA TYR A 127 1.72 8.63 5.81
C TYR A 127 1.17 7.34 5.21
N VAL A 128 1.51 7.02 3.95
CA VAL A 128 1.18 5.72 3.35
C VAL A 128 1.77 4.60 4.18
N SER A 129 3.07 4.67 4.49
CA SER A 129 3.76 3.65 5.26
C SER A 129 3.23 3.53 6.70
N ASP A 130 2.93 4.64 7.33
CA ASP A 130 2.40 4.70 8.69
C ASP A 130 1.02 4.04 8.80
N TYR A 131 0.17 4.25 7.78
CA TYR A 131 -1.13 3.62 7.67
C TYR A 131 -1.00 2.12 7.38
N ASP A 132 -0.21 1.74 6.39
CA ASP A 132 -0.09 0.36 5.94
C ASP A 132 0.51 -0.56 7.01
N CYS A 133 1.56 -0.08 7.70
CA CYS A 133 2.18 -0.80 8.81
C CYS A 133 1.44 -0.67 10.16
N TRP A 134 0.27 -0.03 10.21
CA TRP A 134 -0.54 0.21 11.42
C TRP A 134 0.22 0.88 12.57
N LYS A 135 1.18 1.76 12.27
CA LYS A 135 2.02 2.42 13.28
C LYS A 135 1.35 3.66 13.87
N PHE A 136 0.62 4.41 13.06
CA PHE A 136 -0.13 5.63 13.42
C PHE A 136 0.69 6.67 14.20
N GLN A 137 1.97 6.82 13.82
CA GLN A 137 2.91 7.75 14.47
C GLN A 137 2.67 9.21 14.06
N TYR A 138 2.07 9.42 12.89
CA TYR A 138 1.80 10.74 12.33
C TYR A 138 0.31 11.13 12.41
N GLU A 139 -0.44 10.52 13.34
CA GLU A 139 -1.84 10.91 13.53
C GLU A 139 -1.98 12.38 13.97
N PRO A 140 -3.02 13.10 13.51
CA PRO A 140 -4.14 12.63 12.68
C PRO A 140 -3.87 12.71 11.17
N GLN A 141 -2.67 13.09 10.74
CA GLN A 141 -2.32 13.31 9.32
C GLN A 141 -2.40 12.01 8.51
N THR A 142 -1.97 10.89 9.07
CA THR A 142 -2.05 9.57 8.44
C THR A 142 -3.48 9.23 8.04
N THR A 143 -4.41 9.29 8.99
CA THR A 143 -5.84 9.04 8.72
C THR A 143 -6.43 10.07 7.75
N PHE A 144 -6.08 11.35 7.89
CA PHE A 144 -6.61 12.38 7.00
C PHE A 144 -6.09 12.24 5.58
N PHE A 145 -4.81 11.95 5.40
CA PHE A 145 -4.24 11.71 4.08
C PHE A 145 -4.91 10.50 3.41
N LYS A 146 -5.03 9.38 4.13
CA LYS A 146 -5.68 8.16 3.63
C LYS A 146 -7.12 8.42 3.16
N LEU A 147 -7.92 9.11 3.95
CA LEU A 147 -9.30 9.44 3.58
C LEU A 147 -9.37 10.46 2.44
N GLY A 148 -8.40 11.36 2.37
CA GLY A 148 -8.33 12.37 1.32
C GLY A 148 -7.95 11.80 -0.03
N ILE A 149 -6.91 10.95 -0.09
CA ILE A 149 -6.43 10.36 -1.35
C ILE A 149 -7.51 9.47 -2.00
N GLU A 150 -8.36 8.83 -1.22
CA GLU A 150 -9.47 8.01 -1.72
C GLU A 150 -10.57 8.82 -2.43
N THR A 151 -10.53 10.15 -2.38
CA THR A 151 -11.50 11.01 -3.09
C THR A 151 -11.08 11.36 -4.52
N VAL A 152 -9.88 11.00 -4.90
CA VAL A 152 -9.32 11.24 -6.24
C VAL A 152 -8.90 9.92 -6.86
N LYS A 153 -8.57 9.94 -8.15
CA LYS A 153 -7.92 8.79 -8.79
C LYS A 153 -6.47 8.72 -8.33
N TYR A 154 -6.00 7.53 -7.98
CA TYR A 154 -4.65 7.29 -7.44
C TYR A 154 -4.05 5.96 -7.89
N ASP A 155 -4.37 5.49 -9.10
CA ASP A 155 -3.60 4.41 -9.72
C ASP A 155 -2.14 4.87 -9.94
N ALA A 156 -1.21 3.95 -10.09
CA ALA A 156 0.23 4.25 -10.06
C ALA A 156 0.68 5.35 -11.06
N LEU A 157 -0.02 5.53 -12.18
CA LEU A 157 0.27 6.55 -13.19
C LEU A 157 -0.65 7.76 -13.14
N ASP A 158 -1.55 7.86 -12.16
CA ASP A 158 -2.44 9.01 -12.05
C ASP A 158 -1.67 10.29 -11.66
N GLU A 159 -2.15 11.41 -12.16
CA GLU A 159 -1.54 12.74 -12.02
C GLU A 159 -1.33 13.16 -10.55
N ILE A 160 -2.11 12.64 -9.62
CA ILE A 160 -1.98 12.95 -8.20
C ILE A 160 -0.56 12.69 -7.69
N TRP A 161 0.09 11.61 -8.12
CA TRP A 161 1.43 11.27 -7.67
C TRP A 161 2.49 12.24 -8.21
N THR A 162 2.37 12.67 -9.48
CA THR A 162 3.28 13.67 -10.05
C THR A 162 3.14 15.02 -9.35
N ARG A 163 1.94 15.40 -8.91
CA ARG A 163 1.71 16.61 -8.12
C ARG A 163 2.28 16.48 -6.70
N LEU A 164 2.14 15.33 -6.07
CA LEU A 164 2.70 15.06 -4.73
C LEU A 164 4.23 14.94 -4.73
N LEU A 165 4.84 14.51 -5.84
CA LEU A 165 6.29 14.39 -6.01
C LEU A 165 6.94 15.65 -6.59
N GLY A 166 6.14 16.57 -7.14
CA GLY A 166 6.60 17.79 -7.77
C GLY A 166 6.74 18.98 -6.80
N GLU A 167 6.99 20.18 -7.36
CA GLU A 167 7.19 21.41 -6.58
C GLU A 167 5.94 21.89 -5.80
N MET A 168 4.76 21.43 -6.20
CA MET A 168 3.47 21.80 -5.59
C MET A 168 3.02 20.86 -4.45
N TRP A 169 3.88 19.96 -4.01
CA TRP A 169 3.53 18.93 -3.03
C TRP A 169 2.86 19.47 -1.74
N THR A 170 3.31 20.62 -1.23
CA THR A 170 2.76 21.21 0.00
C THR A 170 1.30 21.60 -0.13
N SER A 171 0.88 22.14 -1.27
CA SER A 171 -0.51 22.51 -1.52
C SER A 171 -1.38 21.29 -1.75
N GLU A 172 -0.88 20.30 -2.47
CA GLU A 172 -1.62 19.07 -2.78
C GLU A 172 -1.84 18.21 -1.54
N ILE A 173 -0.79 17.98 -0.75
CA ILE A 173 -0.92 17.23 0.51
C ILE A 173 -1.83 17.97 1.50
N GLY A 174 -1.75 19.30 1.55
CA GLY A 174 -2.64 20.14 2.36
C GLY A 174 -4.11 19.99 1.96
N TYR A 175 -4.40 19.98 0.66
CA TYR A 175 -5.74 19.76 0.14
C TYR A 175 -6.29 18.38 0.53
N LEU A 176 -5.50 17.32 0.36
CA LEU A 176 -5.90 15.96 0.73
C LEU A 176 -6.15 15.83 2.23
N ILE A 177 -5.29 16.40 3.07
CA ILE A 177 -5.46 16.39 4.53
C ILE A 177 -6.74 17.12 4.95
N VAL A 178 -7.03 18.30 4.39
CA VAL A 178 -8.26 19.05 4.71
C VAL A 178 -9.50 18.27 4.26
N THR A 179 -9.47 17.68 3.08
CA THR A 179 -10.54 16.83 2.55
C THR A 179 -10.77 15.63 3.46
N GLY A 180 -9.73 14.89 3.80
CA GLY A 180 -9.84 13.72 4.67
C GLY A 180 -10.28 14.07 6.09
N ARG A 181 -9.85 15.20 6.64
CA ARG A 181 -10.35 15.72 7.92
C ARG A 181 -11.87 15.95 7.88
N THR A 182 -12.37 16.51 6.79
CA THR A 182 -13.81 16.75 6.60
C THR A 182 -14.59 15.44 6.56
N ILE A 183 -14.07 14.45 5.79
CA ILE A 183 -14.65 13.10 5.69
C ILE A 183 -14.64 12.42 7.05
N LYS A 184 -13.51 12.45 7.76
CA LYS A 184 -13.39 11.86 9.10
C LYS A 184 -14.42 12.44 10.05
N GLY A 185 -14.61 13.76 10.05
CA GLY A 185 -15.62 14.43 10.87
C GLY A 185 -17.05 13.99 10.55
N TYR A 186 -17.37 13.76 9.28
CA TYR A 186 -18.66 13.22 8.86
C TYR A 186 -18.85 11.76 9.30
N VAL A 187 -17.84 10.92 9.07
CA VAL A 187 -17.87 9.51 9.47
C VAL A 187 -18.01 9.36 10.97
N ASP A 188 -17.28 10.15 11.76
CA ASP A 188 -17.37 10.12 13.22
C ASP A 188 -18.77 10.46 13.73
N LYS A 189 -19.38 11.54 13.21
CA LYS A 189 -20.76 11.91 13.57
C LYS A 189 -21.77 10.82 13.19
N THR A 190 -21.57 10.18 12.05
CA THR A 190 -22.43 9.09 11.57
C THR A 190 -22.28 7.86 12.47
N ASN A 191 -21.05 7.50 12.82
CA ASN A 191 -20.78 6.37 13.71
C ASN A 191 -21.31 6.64 15.14
N ASP A 192 -21.17 7.87 15.66
CA ASP A 192 -21.75 8.26 16.95
C ASP A 192 -23.27 8.11 16.95
N TYR A 193 -23.94 8.56 15.87
CA TYR A 193 -25.37 8.39 15.72
C TYR A 193 -25.78 6.90 15.70
N TYR A 194 -25.07 6.07 14.97
CA TYR A 194 -25.35 4.61 14.94
C TYR A 194 -25.12 3.97 16.30
N ARG A 195 -24.05 4.32 16.99
CA ARG A 195 -23.78 3.83 18.33
C ARG A 195 -24.90 4.21 19.32
N GLU A 196 -25.37 5.44 19.28
CA GLU A 196 -26.37 5.92 20.22
C GLU A 196 -27.77 5.33 19.97
N HIS A 197 -28.12 5.07 18.70
CA HIS A 197 -29.50 4.72 18.34
C HIS A 197 -29.69 3.26 17.95
N PHE A 198 -28.65 2.57 17.53
CA PHE A 198 -28.75 1.20 16.97
C PHE A 198 -27.79 0.20 17.61
N ALA A 199 -26.90 0.63 18.49
CA ALA A 199 -26.03 -0.28 19.19
C ALA A 199 -26.69 -0.89 20.43
N TYR A 200 -26.35 -2.14 20.72
CA TYR A 200 -26.74 -2.83 21.95
C TYR A 200 -25.60 -3.72 22.43
N GLU A 201 -25.53 -3.90 23.75
CA GLU A 201 -24.56 -4.82 24.34
C GLU A 201 -25.02 -6.27 24.14
N SER A 202 -24.09 -7.13 23.82
CA SER A 202 -24.30 -8.57 23.64
C SER A 202 -23.07 -9.36 24.08
N GLU A 203 -23.17 -10.66 24.01
CA GLU A 203 -22.06 -11.57 24.26
C GLU A 203 -21.87 -12.51 23.07
N ILE A 204 -20.66 -12.59 22.54
CA ILE A 204 -20.29 -13.50 21.45
C ILE A 204 -19.09 -14.32 21.92
N ALA A 205 -19.25 -15.65 21.94
CA ALA A 205 -18.22 -16.59 22.38
C ALA A 205 -17.63 -16.29 23.78
N GLY A 206 -18.45 -15.79 24.73
CA GLY A 206 -18.01 -15.43 26.08
C GLY A 206 -17.38 -14.04 26.21
N HIS A 207 -17.32 -13.26 25.14
CA HIS A 207 -16.79 -11.90 25.15
C HIS A 207 -17.92 -10.87 25.07
N LYS A 208 -17.93 -9.91 25.98
CA LYS A 208 -18.82 -8.75 25.89
C LYS A 208 -18.49 -7.94 24.67
N CYS A 209 -19.47 -7.58 23.88
CA CYS A 209 -19.31 -6.80 22.66
C CYS A 209 -20.45 -5.78 22.48
N LEU A 210 -20.13 -4.71 21.76
CA LEU A 210 -21.12 -3.76 21.26
C LEU A 210 -21.51 -4.19 19.84
N VAL A 211 -22.79 -4.50 19.63
CA VAL A 211 -23.31 -4.92 18.33
C VAL A 211 -24.02 -3.73 17.68
N VAL A 212 -23.65 -3.45 16.42
CA VAL A 212 -24.30 -2.42 15.60
C VAL A 212 -24.72 -3.04 14.28
N ASN A 213 -26.02 -3.12 14.04
CA ASN A 213 -26.54 -3.68 12.78
C ASN A 213 -26.69 -2.58 11.72
N GLN A 214 -25.56 -2.06 11.25
CA GLN A 214 -25.51 -1.01 10.22
C GLN A 214 -24.28 -1.17 9.33
N LYS A 215 -24.37 -0.66 8.09
CA LYS A 215 -23.20 -0.53 7.23
C LYS A 215 -22.38 0.68 7.69
N THR A 216 -21.30 0.41 8.40
CA THR A 216 -20.35 1.44 8.86
C THR A 216 -18.99 1.24 8.21
N ASN A 217 -18.12 2.24 8.27
CA ASN A 217 -16.70 2.04 8.02
C ASN A 217 -16.09 1.39 9.28
N SER A 218 -15.94 0.07 9.25
CA SER A 218 -15.68 -0.74 10.44
C SER A 218 -14.37 -0.40 11.16
N TRP A 219 -13.28 -0.09 10.42
CA TRP A 219 -12.01 0.21 11.09
C TRP A 219 -12.04 1.58 11.78
N VAL A 220 -12.66 2.59 11.17
CA VAL A 220 -12.83 3.91 11.80
C VAL A 220 -13.73 3.81 13.03
N PHE A 221 -14.76 2.98 12.97
CA PHE A 221 -15.63 2.72 14.11
C PHE A 221 -14.85 1.99 15.23
N GLY A 222 -14.13 0.93 14.90
CA GLY A 222 -13.34 0.15 15.86
C GLY A 222 -12.22 0.96 16.53
N SER A 223 -11.50 1.80 15.77
CA SER A 223 -10.42 2.62 16.33
C SER A 223 -10.92 3.67 17.31
N LYS A 224 -12.12 4.23 17.09
CA LYS A 224 -12.72 5.22 17.99
C LYS A 224 -13.32 4.60 19.26
N TYR A 225 -13.85 3.39 19.15
CA TYR A 225 -14.55 2.70 20.23
C TYR A 225 -13.81 1.44 20.68
N GLY A 226 -12.49 1.43 20.59
CA GLY A 226 -11.61 0.29 20.86
C GLY A 226 -11.66 -0.29 22.29
N GLU A 227 -12.52 0.23 23.15
CA GLU A 227 -12.88 -0.39 24.44
C GLU A 227 -13.75 -1.66 24.26
N TYR A 228 -14.32 -1.81 23.06
CA TYR A 228 -15.14 -2.96 22.70
C TYR A 228 -14.38 -3.76 21.63
N PRO A 229 -13.64 -4.81 22.02
CA PRO A 229 -13.00 -5.67 21.02
C PRO A 229 -14.09 -6.27 20.11
N LEU A 230 -13.90 -6.07 18.81
CA LEU A 230 -14.73 -6.67 17.76
C LEU A 230 -14.46 -8.16 17.71
#